data_f66a9c58bde3714b40ee2aff027f76d0
#
_entry.id   f66a9c58bde3714b40ee2aff027f76d0
#
_cell.length_a   1.000
_cell.length_b   1.000
_cell.length_c   1.000
_cell.angle_alpha   90.00
_cell.angle_beta   90.00
_cell.angle_gamma   90.00
#
_symmetry.space_group_name_H-M   'P 1'
#
loop_
_entity.id
_entity.type
_entity.pdbx_description
1 polymer ?
#
loop_
_entity_poly.entity_id
_entity_poly.type
_entity_poly.pdbx_seq_one_letter_code
_entity_poly.pdbx_strand_id
1 'polypeptide(L)' 'MFDLFEPERRAINQLLVGLRDEIIKKDASVRGFNIGMNSGDAAGQTVDHAHVHLMPRRQGDVPDPRGGVRGVIPAKAAY' A
#
# COMPACT_ATOMS: atom_id res chain seq x y z
N MET A 1 -6.71 -10.81 1.57
CA MET A 1 -6.87 -10.63 0.11
C MET A 1 -7.13 -11.92 -0.62
N PHE A 2 -6.37 -12.95 -0.30
CA PHE A 2 -6.50 -14.22 -1.01
C PHE A 2 -7.86 -14.87 -0.80
N ASP A 3 -8.46 -14.68 0.38
CA ASP A 3 -9.73 -15.27 0.75
C ASP A 3 -10.94 -14.37 0.53
N LEU A 4 -10.75 -13.20 -0.07
CA LEU A 4 -11.86 -12.27 -0.32
C LEU A 4 -12.68 -12.72 -1.53
N PHE A 5 -13.98 -12.56 -1.43
CA PHE A 5 -14.90 -12.73 -2.56
C PHE A 5 -14.76 -11.57 -3.54
N GLU A 6 -15.14 -11.81 -4.79
CA GLU A 6 -15.04 -10.83 -5.86
C GLU A 6 -15.73 -9.48 -5.53
N PRO A 7 -16.95 -9.46 -4.97
CA PRO A 7 -17.59 -8.18 -4.59
C PRO A 7 -16.76 -7.40 -3.56
N GLU A 8 -16.10 -8.10 -2.63
CA GLU A 8 -15.25 -7.47 -1.62
C GLU A 8 -14.01 -6.85 -2.25
N ARG A 9 -13.37 -7.56 -3.17
CA ARG A 9 -12.20 -7.05 -3.91
C ARG A 9 -12.55 -5.81 -4.70
N ARG A 10 -13.71 -5.83 -5.34
CA ARG A 10 -14.20 -4.69 -6.11
C ARG A 10 -14.45 -3.49 -5.22
N ALA A 11 -15.06 -3.70 -4.06
CA ALA A 11 -15.33 -2.65 -3.09
C ALA A 11 -14.02 -2.03 -2.58
N ILE A 12 -13.02 -2.85 -2.25
CA ILE A 12 -11.70 -2.37 -1.83
C ILE A 12 -11.05 -1.53 -2.92
N ASN A 13 -11.10 -2.01 -4.16
CA ASN A 13 -10.52 -1.28 -5.28
C ASN A 13 -11.17 0.09 -5.48
N GLN A 14 -12.49 0.16 -5.37
CA GLN A 14 -13.22 1.43 -5.46
C GLN A 14 -12.85 2.38 -4.33
N LEU A 15 -12.70 1.86 -3.11
CA LEU A 15 -12.27 2.66 -1.97
C LEU A 15 -10.86 3.20 -2.18
N LEU A 16 -9.94 2.39 -2.68
CA LEU A 16 -8.57 2.82 -2.93
C LEU A 16 -8.52 3.96 -3.94
N VAL A 17 -9.28 3.85 -5.03
CA VAL A 17 -9.34 4.91 -6.05
C VAL A 17 -9.91 6.19 -5.45
N GLY A 18 -11.00 6.10 -4.70
CA GLY A 18 -11.62 7.26 -4.08
C GLY A 18 -10.72 7.94 -3.07
N LEU A 19 -10.04 7.16 -2.23
CA LEU A 19 -9.10 7.71 -1.25
C LEU A 19 -7.89 8.35 -1.91
N ARG A 20 -7.35 7.73 -2.96
CA ARG A 20 -6.26 8.31 -3.74
C ARG A 20 -6.64 9.69 -4.25
N ASP A 21 -7.81 9.81 -4.86
CA ASP A 21 -8.26 11.06 -5.45
C ASP A 21 -8.48 12.14 -4.38
N GLU A 22 -9.02 11.77 -3.23
CA GLU A 22 -9.18 12.69 -2.10
C GLU A 22 -7.84 13.18 -1.56
N ILE A 23 -6.88 12.27 -1.39
CA ILE A 23 -5.56 12.60 -0.87
C ILE A 23 -4.84 13.57 -1.81
N ILE A 24 -4.84 13.28 -3.10
CA ILE A 24 -4.21 14.15 -4.11
C ILE A 24 -4.85 15.53 -4.09
N LYS A 25 -6.15 15.58 -3.95
CA LYS A 25 -6.90 16.83 -3.94
C LYS A 25 -6.55 17.70 -2.73
N LYS A 26 -6.31 17.07 -1.58
CA LYS A 26 -6.05 17.78 -0.32
C LYS A 26 -4.57 18.05 -0.08
N ASP A 27 -3.68 17.30 -0.70
CA ASP A 27 -2.24 17.41 -0.45
C ASP A 27 -1.46 17.32 -1.76
N ALA A 28 -1.07 18.47 -2.28
CA ALA A 28 -0.34 18.58 -3.54
C ALA A 28 1.09 18.02 -3.44
N SER A 29 1.60 17.79 -2.22
CA SER A 29 2.95 17.23 -2.04
C SER A 29 3.03 15.74 -2.31
N VAL A 30 1.88 15.05 -2.38
CA VAL A 30 1.85 13.62 -2.66
C VAL A 30 2.20 13.38 -4.12
N ARG A 31 3.23 12.56 -4.36
CA ARG A 31 3.76 12.30 -5.70
C ARG A 31 3.61 10.85 -6.13
N GLY A 32 3.13 9.99 -5.25
CA GLY A 32 2.94 8.58 -5.57
C GLY A 32 2.30 7.84 -4.41
N PHE A 33 2.10 6.56 -4.61
CA PHE A 33 1.47 5.70 -3.61
C PHE A 33 2.12 4.33 -3.60
N ASN A 34 2.20 3.75 -2.42
CA ASN A 34 2.40 2.31 -2.27
C ASN A 34 1.10 1.70 -1.76
N ILE A 35 0.76 0.53 -2.28
CA ILE A 35 -0.41 -0.23 -1.84
C ILE A 35 0.09 -1.59 -1.42
N GLY A 36 -0.38 -2.06 -0.28
CA GLY A 36 0.07 -3.36 0.19
C GLY A 36 -0.80 -3.94 1.26
N MET A 37 -0.62 -5.23 1.50
CA MET A 37 -1.26 -5.92 2.59
C MET A 37 -0.33 -6.99 3.11
N ASN A 38 -0.44 -7.27 4.40
CA ASN A 38 0.35 -8.34 5.04
C ASN A 38 -0.52 -9.57 5.15
N SER A 39 -0.01 -10.69 4.69
CA SER A 39 -0.71 -11.98 4.76
C SER A 39 0.20 -12.98 5.45
N GLY A 40 -0.21 -13.42 6.63
CA GLY A 40 0.58 -14.33 7.46
C GLY A 40 1.48 -13.59 8.45
N ASP A 41 1.80 -14.25 9.55
CA ASP A 41 2.59 -13.65 10.63
C ASP A 41 4.02 -13.34 10.20
N ALA A 42 4.62 -14.17 9.35
CA ALA A 42 5.96 -13.93 8.82
C ALA A 42 6.02 -12.67 7.96
N ALA A 43 4.90 -12.24 7.42
CA ALA A 43 4.78 -11.00 6.64
C ALA A 43 4.35 -9.81 7.49
N GLY A 44 4.22 -10.00 8.81
CA GLY A 44 3.87 -8.93 9.72
C GLY A 44 2.38 -8.76 9.98
N GLN A 45 1.56 -9.71 9.58
CA GLN A 45 0.12 -9.63 9.85
C GLN A 45 -0.13 -9.79 11.34
N THR A 46 -0.84 -8.84 11.94
CA THR A 46 -1.17 -8.83 13.37
C THR A 46 -2.68 -8.90 13.62
N VAL A 47 -3.49 -8.74 12.60
CA VAL A 47 -4.95 -8.86 12.70
C VAL A 47 -5.43 -9.92 11.73
N ASP A 48 -6.49 -10.63 12.11
CA ASP A 48 -6.96 -11.83 11.42
C ASP A 48 -7.86 -11.55 10.21
N HIS A 49 -8.06 -10.31 9.86
CA HIS A 49 -8.91 -9.96 8.70
C HIS A 49 -8.12 -9.14 7.70
N ALA A 50 -8.65 -9.04 6.49
CA ALA A 50 -8.02 -8.29 5.40
C ALA A 50 -7.77 -6.84 5.80
N HIS A 51 -6.55 -6.39 5.58
CA HIS A 51 -6.13 -5.06 6.00
C HIS A 51 -5.24 -4.50 4.90
N VAL A 52 -5.74 -3.58 4.08
CA VAL A 52 -5.03 -3.01 2.94
C VAL A 52 -4.53 -1.63 3.31
N HIS A 53 -3.25 -1.39 3.05
CA HIS A 53 -2.60 -0.10 3.30
C HIS A 53 -2.52 0.70 2.02
N LEU A 54 -2.92 1.95 2.07
CA LEU A 54 -2.68 2.93 1.02
C LEU A 54 -1.75 3.99 1.59
N MET A 55 -0.52 4.02 1.10
CA MET A 55 0.54 4.86 1.65
C MET A 55 0.86 5.99 0.68
N PRO A 56 0.42 7.24 0.99
CA PRO A 56 0.81 8.38 0.16
C PRO A 56 2.32 8.63 0.33
N ARG A 57 2.98 8.86 -0.78
CA ARG A 57 4.42 9.04 -0.81
C ARG A 57 4.78 10.43 -1.30
N ARG A 58 5.83 11.00 -0.71
CA ARG A 58 6.29 12.33 -1.04
C ARG A 58 7.77 12.26 -1.41
N GLN A 59 8.19 13.22 -2.23
CA GLN A 59 9.60 13.32 -2.60
C GLN A 59 10.45 13.48 -1.35
N GLY A 60 11.46 12.64 -1.19
CA GLY A 60 12.39 12.75 -0.08
C GLY A 60 11.92 12.14 1.24
N ASP A 61 10.78 11.46 1.26
CA ASP A 61 10.28 10.83 2.51
C ASP A 61 11.15 9.65 2.94
N VAL A 62 11.90 9.05 2.02
CA VAL A 62 12.95 8.08 2.32
C VAL A 62 14.17 8.42 1.46
N PRO A 63 15.40 8.02 1.87
CA PRO A 63 16.61 8.34 1.10
C PRO A 63 16.62 7.76 -0.30
N ASP A 64 16.19 6.50 -0.46
CA ASP A 64 16.14 5.82 -1.76
C ASP A 64 14.86 5.00 -1.86
N PRO A 65 13.87 5.47 -2.65
CA PRO A 65 12.61 4.75 -2.78
C PRO A 65 12.62 3.60 -3.78
N ARG A 66 13.72 3.35 -4.47
CA ARG A 66 13.77 2.29 -5.49
C ARG A 66 13.46 0.94 -4.86
N GLY A 67 12.74 0.13 -5.60
CA GLY A 67 12.25 -1.15 -5.10
C GLY A 67 10.87 -1.04 -4.46
N GLY A 68 10.51 0.13 -3.91
CA GLY A 68 9.18 0.34 -3.32
C GLY A 68 8.83 -0.70 -2.29
N VAL A 69 7.76 -1.45 -2.52
CA VAL A 69 7.27 -2.48 -1.60
C VAL A 69 8.28 -3.61 -1.37
N ARG A 70 9.27 -3.78 -2.24
CA ARG A 70 10.33 -4.78 -2.03
C ARG A 70 11.21 -4.44 -0.82
N GLY A 71 11.14 -3.21 -0.33
CA GLY A 71 11.86 -2.77 0.86
C GLY A 71 11.49 -3.49 2.14
N VAL A 72 10.44 -4.32 2.13
CA VAL A 72 10.09 -5.16 3.28
C VAL A 72 11.21 -6.16 3.61
N ILE A 73 12.06 -6.48 2.64
CA ILE A 73 13.31 -7.21 2.86
C ILE A 73 14.43 -6.30 2.37
N PRO A 74 15.05 -5.52 3.27
CA PRO A 74 15.99 -4.46 2.84
C PRO A 74 17.09 -4.92 1.91
N ALA A 75 17.65 -6.12 2.14
CA ALA A 75 18.72 -6.67 1.31
C ALA A 75 18.26 -6.99 -0.12
N LYS A 76 16.95 -7.03 -0.36
CA LYS A 76 16.36 -7.37 -1.66
C LYS A 76 15.53 -6.25 -2.26
N ALA A 77 15.66 -5.05 -1.72
CA ALA A 77 14.85 -3.91 -2.14
C ALA A 77 15.22 -3.42 -3.54
N ALA A 78 16.51 -3.41 -3.87
CA ALA A 78 16.98 -2.88 -5.16
C ALA A 78 16.81 -3.91 -6.29
N TYR A 79 16.41 -3.43 -7.45
CA TYR A 79 16.33 -4.26 -8.65
C TYR A 79 16.42 -3.38 -9.90
#